data_b4c352dded198e2b017f9615c0ba3301
#
_entry.id   b4c352dded198e2b017f9615c0ba3301
#
_cell.length_a   1.000
_cell.length_b   1.000
_cell.length_c   1.000
_cell.angle_alpha   90.00
_cell.angle_beta   90.00
_cell.angle_gamma   90.00
#
_symmetry.space_group_name_H-M   'P 1'
#
loop_
_entity.id
_entity.type
_entity.pdbx_description
1 polymer ?
#
loop_
_entity_poly.entity_id
_entity_poly.type
_entity_poly.pdbx_seq_one_letter_code
_entity_poly.pdbx_strand_id
1 'polypeptide(L)'
;MVAVGVCLVAAGRDAHARPELRGHWVQAPAALTPESARISTEALPPPATIGRIGGPYWFVAELTIDQPGPYVLDFGSSSTIGHFRHVVTDAAGHVVSDVQGGIESREPNPFFLRHGRQLDLAAGKYRVVTEVSSPFLLAEPSPMVATLDEYRESIKLGNALVLLCLGIFLGLGIYYAALAAARRRAADALYALFVLGNILYNATALLVFPDLFGMHWFYLVSAPILVSNTAYIVFVMKLLDIDVASHPRLARAGLGIAALLSLFILVALVRPRWSLELDRVGVAFFISYGLVSAFIRMRQGNPSARLYLVAVAVLFVLAGTAISLRGTNTRYFFVEHLGIVAVTAEAVLLALVLAQQIASVDTERNRALDRAAQNARIARIDALTNLYNRYALEHDLADLPTEGSLTFIDLDSLKRYNDEFGHAHGDELLRCFARSLTTLLGTRGVLYRLSGDEFAVTCPTGDTNFVADVIAQSIQTMQAHGFAFAGASHGSVHRRETESLEQLKQVADERMYEEKHRRKSLGQKRSAVR
;
A
#
# COMPACT_ATOMS: atom_id res chain seq x y z
N MET A 1 -14.83 -15.68 12.20
CA MET A 1 -16.06 -16.37 12.64
C MET A 1 -16.98 -16.79 11.48
N VAL A 2 -17.10 -16.05 10.40
CA VAL A 2 -17.93 -16.44 9.24
C VAL A 2 -17.39 -17.66 8.49
N ALA A 3 -16.07 -17.81 8.33
CA ALA A 3 -15.45 -18.95 7.65
C ALA A 3 -15.56 -20.27 8.43
N VAL A 4 -15.59 -20.21 9.77
CA VAL A 4 -15.79 -21.40 10.63
C VAL A 4 -17.25 -21.85 10.65
N GLY A 5 -18.21 -20.93 10.50
CA GLY A 5 -19.64 -21.25 10.43
C GLY A 5 -20.04 -21.98 9.14
N VAL A 6 -19.37 -21.71 8.01
CA VAL A 6 -19.65 -22.38 6.73
C VAL A 6 -19.17 -23.85 6.73
N CYS A 7 -18.13 -24.19 7.51
CA CYS A 7 -17.64 -25.56 7.64
C CYS A 7 -18.60 -26.51 8.39
N LEU A 8 -19.47 -26.01 9.26
CA LEU A 8 -20.33 -26.83 10.11
C LEU A 8 -21.70 -27.18 9.47
N VAL A 9 -22.13 -26.44 8.46
CA VAL A 9 -23.43 -26.67 7.80
C VAL A 9 -23.41 -27.79 6.75
N ALA A 10 -22.22 -28.23 6.31
CA ALA A 10 -22.07 -29.26 5.27
C ALA A 10 -22.01 -30.71 5.80
N ALA A 11 -22.17 -30.95 7.10
CA ALA A 11 -21.97 -32.27 7.73
C ALA A 11 -23.21 -33.15 7.80
N GLY A 12 -24.31 -32.80 7.15
CA GLY A 12 -25.58 -33.53 7.30
C GLY A 12 -26.29 -33.86 5.99
N ARG A 13 -25.70 -34.69 5.14
CA ARG A 13 -26.45 -35.46 4.13
C ARG A 13 -25.87 -36.86 4.03
N ASP A 14 -26.77 -37.85 4.00
CA ASP A 14 -26.51 -39.28 4.02
C ASP A 14 -25.32 -39.68 3.15
N ALA A 15 -24.31 -40.26 3.80
CA ALA A 15 -23.17 -40.86 3.14
C ALA A 15 -23.59 -42.19 2.50
N HIS A 16 -24.05 -42.19 1.25
CA HIS A 16 -23.94 -43.39 0.45
C HIS A 16 -22.46 -43.79 0.43
N ALA A 17 -22.19 -45.09 0.64
CA ALA A 17 -20.84 -45.60 0.65
C ALA A 17 -20.16 -45.23 -0.68
N ARG A 18 -19.17 -44.33 -0.61
CA ARG A 18 -18.42 -43.91 -1.80
C ARG A 18 -17.63 -45.09 -2.32
N PRO A 19 -17.50 -45.24 -3.65
CA PRO A 19 -16.61 -46.22 -4.21
C PRO A 19 -15.20 -45.98 -3.66
N GLU A 20 -14.64 -46.98 -2.98
CA GLU A 20 -13.31 -46.88 -2.39
C GLU A 20 -12.26 -47.31 -3.41
N LEU A 21 -11.36 -46.40 -3.75
CA LEU A 21 -10.24 -46.68 -4.62
C LEU A 21 -9.04 -47.10 -3.76
N ARG A 22 -8.78 -48.41 -3.62
CA ARG A 22 -7.67 -48.95 -2.84
C ARG A 22 -6.50 -49.28 -3.73
N GLY A 23 -5.39 -48.57 -3.57
CA GLY A 23 -4.22 -48.73 -4.42
C GLY A 23 -2.93 -48.24 -3.79
N HIS A 24 -1.86 -48.41 -4.53
CA HIS A 24 -0.53 -47.95 -4.16
C HIS A 24 0.23 -47.43 -5.38
N TRP A 25 1.19 -46.55 -5.12
CA TRP A 25 2.08 -46.03 -6.14
C TRP A 25 3.26 -46.98 -6.40
N VAL A 26 3.65 -47.06 -7.65
CA VAL A 26 4.88 -47.73 -8.09
C VAL A 26 5.65 -46.81 -9.03
N GLN A 27 6.97 -46.99 -9.12
CA GLN A 27 7.73 -46.26 -10.12
C GLN A 27 7.41 -46.84 -11.50
N ALA A 28 7.13 -45.99 -12.49
CA ALA A 28 6.78 -46.46 -13.82
C ALA A 28 7.93 -47.28 -14.40
N PRO A 29 7.69 -48.54 -14.78
CA PRO A 29 8.73 -49.39 -15.36
C PRO A 29 9.07 -48.91 -16.77
N ALA A 30 10.34 -48.80 -17.09
CA ALA A 30 10.81 -48.32 -18.40
C ALA A 30 10.36 -49.15 -19.62
N ALA A 31 9.91 -50.38 -19.37
CA ALA A 31 9.56 -51.33 -20.40
C ALA A 31 8.06 -51.70 -20.48
N LEU A 32 7.22 -51.17 -19.60
CA LEU A 32 5.78 -51.51 -19.58
C LEU A 32 4.94 -50.31 -20.00
N THR A 33 4.05 -50.51 -20.96
CA THR A 33 2.98 -49.51 -21.21
C THR A 33 1.83 -49.73 -20.21
N PRO A 34 0.99 -48.71 -19.90
CA PRO A 34 -0.20 -48.90 -19.07
C PRO A 34 -1.10 -50.07 -19.55
N GLU A 35 -1.07 -50.35 -20.84
CA GLU A 35 -1.77 -51.49 -21.45
C GLU A 35 -1.15 -52.84 -21.10
N SER A 36 0.17 -52.95 -21.01
CA SER A 36 0.84 -54.18 -20.60
C SER A 36 0.78 -54.46 -19.11
N ALA A 37 0.53 -53.43 -18.26
CA ALA A 37 0.24 -53.63 -16.83
C ALA A 37 -1.08 -54.38 -16.56
N ARG A 38 -1.88 -54.66 -17.60
CA ARG A 38 -3.10 -55.46 -17.52
C ARG A 38 -2.83 -56.92 -17.15
N ILE A 39 -1.71 -57.45 -17.53
CA ILE A 39 -1.55 -58.91 -17.70
C ILE A 39 -0.90 -59.58 -16.49
N SER A 40 -0.19 -58.86 -15.62
CA SER A 40 0.51 -59.51 -14.52
C SER A 40 0.64 -58.64 -13.29
N THR A 41 -0.07 -59.01 -12.22
CA THR A 41 0.12 -58.47 -10.87
C THR A 41 1.49 -58.83 -10.29
N GLU A 42 2.11 -59.91 -10.81
CA GLU A 42 3.40 -60.44 -10.35
C GLU A 42 4.62 -59.67 -10.88
N ALA A 43 4.43 -58.83 -11.92
CA ALA A 43 5.51 -58.08 -12.57
C ALA A 43 5.58 -56.59 -12.17
N LEU A 44 4.73 -56.14 -11.26
CA LEU A 44 4.78 -54.75 -10.82
C LEU A 44 5.94 -54.50 -9.86
N PRO A 45 6.65 -53.36 -9.99
CA PRO A 45 7.65 -52.95 -9.02
C PRO A 45 7.07 -52.86 -7.62
N PRO A 46 7.91 -52.94 -6.57
CA PRO A 46 7.45 -52.77 -5.20
C PRO A 46 6.86 -51.35 -5.00
N PRO A 47 5.97 -51.19 -4.01
CA PRO A 47 5.40 -49.88 -3.69
C PRO A 47 6.50 -48.83 -3.50
N ALA A 48 6.31 -47.69 -4.10
CA ALA A 48 7.27 -46.58 -4.08
C ALA A 48 6.65 -45.32 -3.50
N THR A 49 7.47 -44.54 -2.82
CA THR A 49 7.09 -43.18 -2.38
C THR A 49 7.32 -42.23 -3.54
N ILE A 50 6.31 -41.41 -3.84
CA ILE A 50 6.44 -40.40 -4.88
C ILE A 50 7.44 -39.32 -4.49
N GLY A 51 8.43 -39.11 -5.36
CA GLY A 51 9.40 -38.04 -5.21
C GLY A 51 8.80 -36.68 -5.57
N ARG A 52 9.05 -35.67 -4.77
CA ARG A 52 8.59 -34.28 -5.03
C ARG A 52 9.23 -33.62 -6.26
N ILE A 53 10.37 -34.15 -6.67
CA ILE A 53 11.12 -33.71 -7.87
C ILE A 53 10.44 -34.21 -9.17
N GLY A 54 9.28 -34.86 -9.03
CA GLY A 54 8.51 -35.38 -10.15
C GLY A 54 9.11 -36.67 -10.75
N GLY A 55 8.61 -37.02 -11.90
CA GLY A 55 8.97 -38.24 -12.62
C GLY A 55 7.73 -39.01 -13.07
N PRO A 56 7.90 -40.14 -13.74
CA PRO A 56 6.80 -41.01 -14.11
C PRO A 56 6.50 -41.99 -12.96
N TYR A 57 5.25 -42.04 -12.54
CA TYR A 57 4.72 -42.93 -11.51
C TYR A 57 3.42 -43.57 -11.97
N TRP A 58 3.14 -44.78 -11.52
CA TRP A 58 1.85 -45.40 -11.70
C TRP A 58 1.16 -45.67 -10.38
N PHE A 59 -0.11 -45.29 -10.30
CA PHE A 59 -1.01 -45.69 -9.23
C PHE A 59 -1.83 -46.87 -9.72
N VAL A 60 -1.72 -48.00 -9.04
CA VAL A 60 -2.46 -49.22 -9.38
C VAL A 60 -3.47 -49.46 -8.26
N ALA A 61 -4.75 -49.55 -8.64
CA ALA A 61 -5.83 -49.67 -7.67
C ALA A 61 -6.92 -50.63 -8.17
N GLU A 62 -7.66 -51.17 -7.20
CA GLU A 62 -8.92 -51.85 -7.42
C GLU A 62 -10.09 -50.93 -7.09
N LEU A 63 -11.11 -50.96 -7.93
CA LEU A 63 -12.34 -50.21 -7.81
C LEU A 63 -13.53 -51.15 -7.87
N THR A 64 -14.40 -51.08 -6.87
CA THR A 64 -15.68 -51.79 -6.86
C THR A 64 -16.81 -50.80 -7.02
N ILE A 65 -17.67 -51.06 -7.99
CA ILE A 65 -18.87 -50.28 -8.29
C ILE A 65 -20.09 -51.10 -7.96
N ASP A 66 -20.89 -50.63 -7.00
CA ASP A 66 -22.10 -51.32 -6.55
C ASP A 66 -23.32 -50.96 -7.42
N GLN A 67 -23.38 -49.73 -7.92
CA GLN A 67 -24.51 -49.22 -8.72
C GLN A 67 -23.99 -48.73 -10.08
N PRO A 68 -24.64 -49.10 -11.18
CA PRO A 68 -24.25 -48.59 -12.50
C PRO A 68 -24.57 -47.11 -12.62
N GLY A 69 -23.69 -46.32 -13.27
CA GLY A 69 -23.92 -44.89 -13.48
C GLY A 69 -22.67 -44.14 -13.89
N PRO A 70 -22.82 -42.80 -13.99
CA PRO A 70 -21.71 -41.94 -14.29
C PRO A 70 -20.89 -41.64 -13.03
N TYR A 71 -19.62 -41.89 -13.08
CA TYR A 71 -18.61 -41.61 -12.06
C TYR A 71 -17.59 -40.61 -12.56
N VAL A 72 -16.86 -39.97 -11.67
CA VAL A 72 -15.74 -39.10 -12.01
C VAL A 72 -14.50 -39.58 -11.26
N LEU A 73 -13.44 -39.81 -12.00
CA LEU A 73 -12.10 -40.07 -11.49
C LEU A 73 -11.29 -38.79 -11.54
N ASP A 74 -10.78 -38.32 -10.40
CA ASP A 74 -9.98 -37.12 -10.24
C ASP A 74 -8.91 -37.31 -9.17
N PHE A 75 -8.13 -36.26 -8.88
CA PHE A 75 -7.15 -36.23 -7.81
C PHE A 75 -7.68 -35.38 -6.65
N GLY A 76 -7.69 -35.95 -5.44
CA GLY A 76 -8.23 -35.29 -4.24
C GLY A 76 -7.29 -34.25 -3.62
N SER A 77 -5.99 -34.36 -3.88
CA SER A 77 -4.97 -33.61 -3.12
C SER A 77 -4.10 -32.63 -3.93
N SER A 78 -4.16 -32.67 -5.26
CA SER A 78 -3.32 -31.82 -6.11
C SER A 78 -3.90 -31.66 -7.50
N SER A 79 -4.11 -30.39 -7.88
CA SER A 79 -4.41 -30.00 -9.26
C SER A 79 -3.15 -29.73 -10.09
N THR A 80 -1.96 -29.70 -9.47
CA THR A 80 -0.70 -29.40 -10.15
C THR A 80 -0.05 -30.67 -10.66
N ILE A 81 -0.56 -31.18 -11.78
CA ILE A 81 -0.08 -32.38 -12.47
C ILE A 81 0.24 -32.00 -13.91
N GLY A 82 1.46 -32.29 -14.36
CA GLY A 82 1.91 -32.02 -15.73
C GLY A 82 1.09 -32.79 -16.76
N HIS A 83 1.15 -34.11 -16.67
CA HIS A 83 0.40 -35.04 -17.51
C HIS A 83 -0.08 -36.22 -16.68
N PHE A 84 -1.29 -36.71 -16.95
CA PHE A 84 -1.82 -37.95 -16.42
C PHE A 84 -2.62 -38.71 -17.47
N ARG A 85 -2.72 -40.06 -17.29
CA ARG A 85 -3.56 -40.96 -18.07
C ARG A 85 -4.20 -41.96 -17.12
N HIS A 86 -5.51 -42.11 -17.21
CA HIS A 86 -6.26 -43.12 -16.47
C HIS A 86 -6.71 -44.23 -17.42
N VAL A 87 -6.29 -45.44 -17.15
CA VAL A 87 -6.74 -46.64 -17.86
C VAL A 87 -7.57 -47.50 -16.90
N VAL A 88 -8.83 -47.73 -17.25
CA VAL A 88 -9.76 -48.54 -16.46
C VAL A 88 -10.08 -49.80 -17.21
N THR A 89 -9.88 -50.96 -16.57
CA THR A 89 -10.14 -52.28 -17.15
C THR A 89 -11.17 -53.02 -16.31
N ASP A 90 -12.01 -53.84 -16.97
CA ASP A 90 -12.92 -54.77 -16.31
C ASP A 90 -12.21 -56.01 -15.75
N ALA A 91 -12.97 -56.89 -15.08
CA ALA A 91 -12.45 -58.16 -14.53
C ALA A 91 -11.92 -59.11 -15.60
N ALA A 92 -12.35 -58.97 -16.85
CA ALA A 92 -11.88 -59.77 -17.99
C ALA A 92 -10.61 -59.16 -18.65
N GLY A 93 -10.18 -57.99 -18.21
CA GLY A 93 -9.02 -57.30 -18.76
C GLY A 93 -9.32 -56.41 -19.97
N HIS A 94 -10.57 -56.21 -20.36
CA HIS A 94 -10.93 -55.28 -21.43
C HIS A 94 -10.85 -53.82 -20.94
N VAL A 95 -10.33 -52.93 -21.78
CA VAL A 95 -10.31 -51.48 -21.49
C VAL A 95 -11.73 -50.94 -21.60
N VAL A 96 -12.23 -50.41 -20.48
CA VAL A 96 -13.53 -49.76 -20.40
C VAL A 96 -13.37 -48.25 -20.64
N SER A 97 -12.26 -47.68 -20.19
CA SER A 97 -11.97 -46.26 -20.39
C SER A 97 -10.46 -46.00 -20.45
N ASP A 98 -10.07 -45.06 -21.29
CA ASP A 98 -8.71 -44.58 -21.45
C ASP A 98 -8.77 -43.08 -21.69
N VAL A 99 -8.42 -42.29 -20.66
CA VAL A 99 -8.56 -40.86 -20.65
C VAL A 99 -7.31 -40.20 -20.09
N GLN A 100 -6.97 -39.03 -20.60
CA GLN A 100 -5.75 -38.32 -20.22
C GLN A 100 -6.03 -36.84 -19.96
N GLY A 101 -5.05 -36.17 -19.38
CA GLY A 101 -5.12 -34.73 -19.08
C GLY A 101 -3.87 -34.24 -18.37
N GLY A 102 -4.00 -33.09 -17.73
CA GLY A 102 -2.92 -32.38 -17.02
C GLY A 102 -2.71 -30.96 -17.53
N ILE A 103 -1.89 -30.17 -16.83
CA ILE A 103 -1.60 -28.78 -17.20
C ILE A 103 -0.94 -28.68 -18.58
N GLU A 104 -0.08 -29.65 -18.93
CA GLU A 104 0.63 -29.66 -20.22
C GLU A 104 -0.21 -30.33 -21.34
N SER A 105 -1.37 -30.91 -20.99
CA SER A 105 -2.29 -31.51 -21.97
C SER A 105 -3.12 -30.42 -22.64
N ARG A 106 -3.32 -30.58 -23.97
CA ARG A 106 -4.24 -29.70 -24.73
C ARG A 106 -5.67 -30.25 -24.77
N GLU A 107 -5.94 -31.35 -24.15
CA GLU A 107 -7.28 -31.90 -24.05
C GLU A 107 -8.11 -31.04 -23.07
N PRO A 108 -9.32 -30.64 -23.45
CA PRO A 108 -10.16 -29.79 -22.60
C PRO A 108 -10.57 -30.52 -21.32
N ASN A 109 -10.54 -29.83 -20.20
CA ASN A 109 -11.06 -30.38 -18.96
C ASN A 109 -12.60 -30.34 -18.97
N PRO A 110 -13.28 -31.52 -18.80
CA PRO A 110 -14.74 -31.58 -18.77
C PRO A 110 -15.34 -30.84 -17.55
N PHE A 111 -14.55 -30.69 -16.49
CA PHE A 111 -14.93 -30.02 -15.26
C PHE A 111 -14.04 -28.80 -15.03
N PHE A 112 -14.67 -27.65 -14.94
CA PHE A 112 -13.99 -26.37 -14.78
C PHE A 112 -13.07 -26.34 -13.55
N LEU A 113 -11.82 -25.95 -13.75
CA LEU A 113 -10.73 -25.89 -12.77
C LEU A 113 -10.41 -27.24 -12.08
N ARG A 114 -10.69 -28.36 -12.76
CA ARG A 114 -10.44 -29.70 -12.21
C ARG A 114 -9.97 -30.68 -13.29
N HIS A 115 -9.18 -31.64 -12.87
CA HIS A 115 -8.70 -32.75 -13.74
C HIS A 115 -9.70 -33.89 -13.92
N GLY A 116 -10.88 -33.82 -13.32
CA GLY A 116 -11.86 -34.90 -13.35
C GLY A 116 -12.15 -35.43 -14.74
N ARG A 117 -12.27 -36.74 -14.85
CA ARG A 117 -12.66 -37.45 -16.07
C ARG A 117 -13.88 -38.29 -15.79
N GLN A 118 -14.91 -38.16 -16.61
CA GLN A 118 -16.14 -38.91 -16.47
C GLN A 118 -15.96 -40.34 -17.00
N LEU A 119 -16.48 -41.29 -16.27
CA LEU A 119 -16.48 -42.74 -16.57
C LEU A 119 -17.91 -43.24 -16.44
N ASP A 120 -18.41 -43.97 -17.44
CA ASP A 120 -19.70 -44.65 -17.35
C ASP A 120 -19.43 -46.12 -17.01
N LEU A 121 -19.72 -46.49 -15.75
CA LEU A 121 -19.35 -47.81 -15.23
C LEU A 121 -20.62 -48.60 -14.84
N ALA A 122 -20.65 -49.89 -15.20
CA ALA A 122 -21.63 -50.83 -14.70
C ALA A 122 -21.25 -51.31 -13.29
N ALA A 123 -22.17 -52.01 -12.61
CA ALA A 123 -21.83 -52.67 -11.36
C ALA A 123 -20.80 -53.78 -11.61
N GLY A 124 -19.72 -53.79 -10.83
CA GLY A 124 -18.63 -54.74 -11.03
C GLY A 124 -17.33 -54.32 -10.38
N LYS A 125 -16.29 -55.16 -10.63
CA LYS A 125 -14.93 -54.88 -10.18
C LYS A 125 -14.10 -54.42 -11.35
N TYR A 126 -13.31 -53.38 -11.12
CA TYR A 126 -12.44 -52.75 -12.10
C TYR A 126 -11.03 -52.60 -11.54
N ARG A 127 -10.07 -52.59 -12.44
CA ARG A 127 -8.69 -52.22 -12.15
C ARG A 127 -8.44 -50.85 -12.77
N VAL A 128 -7.91 -49.94 -11.98
CA VAL A 128 -7.56 -48.57 -12.39
C VAL A 128 -6.05 -48.44 -12.35
N VAL A 129 -5.46 -48.07 -13.47
CA VAL A 129 -4.05 -47.69 -13.57
C VAL A 129 -3.99 -46.21 -13.93
N THR A 130 -3.45 -45.38 -13.02
CA THR A 130 -3.26 -43.96 -13.25
C THR A 130 -1.77 -43.66 -13.43
N GLU A 131 -1.38 -43.35 -14.65
CA GLU A 131 -0.05 -42.83 -14.94
C GLU A 131 0.01 -41.34 -14.63
N VAL A 132 1.05 -40.89 -13.91
CA VAL A 132 1.34 -39.48 -13.66
C VAL A 132 2.77 -39.20 -14.08
N SER A 133 2.94 -38.19 -14.92
CA SER A 133 4.25 -37.67 -15.31
C SER A 133 4.25 -36.15 -15.11
N SER A 134 5.09 -35.66 -14.23
CA SER A 134 5.14 -34.26 -13.90
C SER A 134 6.59 -33.82 -13.65
N PRO A 135 6.99 -32.58 -14.04
CA PRO A 135 8.32 -32.04 -13.74
C PRO A 135 8.61 -31.96 -12.25
N PHE A 136 7.59 -31.67 -11.44
CA PHE A 136 7.58 -31.67 -9.96
C PHE A 136 6.14 -31.82 -9.47
N LEU A 137 5.96 -32.08 -8.17
CA LEU A 137 4.64 -32.22 -7.54
C LEU A 137 4.54 -31.36 -6.29
N LEU A 138 3.44 -30.62 -6.16
CA LEU A 138 3.14 -29.81 -4.96
C LEU A 138 2.85 -30.69 -3.75
N ALA A 139 2.09 -31.78 -3.99
CA ALA A 139 1.76 -32.80 -2.99
C ALA A 139 1.68 -34.14 -3.69
N GLU A 140 1.62 -35.22 -2.92
CA GLU A 140 1.36 -36.56 -3.45
C GLU A 140 -0.05 -36.62 -4.06
N PRO A 141 -0.20 -36.92 -5.37
CA PRO A 141 -1.51 -37.05 -5.98
C PRO A 141 -2.29 -38.19 -5.33
N SER A 142 -3.56 -37.94 -4.99
CA SER A 142 -4.45 -38.94 -4.39
C SER A 142 -5.63 -39.20 -5.33
N PRO A 143 -5.55 -40.19 -6.24
CA PRO A 143 -6.67 -40.53 -7.11
C PRO A 143 -7.91 -40.87 -6.28
N MET A 144 -9.07 -40.40 -6.73
CA MET A 144 -10.36 -40.58 -6.05
C MET A 144 -11.49 -40.76 -7.07
N VAL A 145 -12.51 -41.47 -6.67
CA VAL A 145 -13.73 -41.66 -7.45
C VAL A 145 -14.93 -41.12 -6.66
N ALA A 146 -15.83 -40.44 -7.36
CA ALA A 146 -17.10 -39.96 -6.82
C ALA A 146 -18.19 -40.12 -7.87
N THR A 147 -19.46 -40.14 -7.46
CA THR A 147 -20.58 -40.04 -8.39
C THR A 147 -20.56 -38.66 -9.07
N LEU A 148 -21.09 -38.58 -10.30
CA LEU A 148 -21.08 -37.33 -11.07
C LEU A 148 -21.76 -36.18 -10.32
N ASP A 149 -22.88 -36.44 -9.64
CA ASP A 149 -23.65 -35.39 -8.94
C ASP A 149 -22.94 -34.90 -7.67
N GLU A 150 -22.39 -35.83 -6.86
CA GLU A 150 -21.57 -35.46 -5.70
C GLU A 150 -20.34 -34.66 -6.11
N TYR A 151 -19.69 -35.08 -7.19
CA TYR A 151 -18.50 -34.40 -7.71
C TYR A 151 -18.83 -32.97 -8.14
N ARG A 152 -19.84 -32.79 -8.98
CA ARG A 152 -20.31 -31.46 -9.44
C ARG A 152 -20.65 -30.52 -8.28
N GLU A 153 -21.31 -31.06 -7.24
CA GLU A 153 -21.66 -30.25 -6.07
C GLU A 153 -20.43 -29.87 -5.25
N SER A 154 -19.49 -30.79 -5.09
CA SER A 154 -18.29 -30.60 -4.26
C SER A 154 -17.31 -29.55 -4.80
N ILE A 155 -17.24 -29.35 -6.11
CA ILE A 155 -16.28 -28.41 -6.74
C ILE A 155 -16.76 -26.96 -6.78
N LYS A 156 -18.07 -26.70 -6.65
CA LYS A 156 -18.67 -25.36 -6.82
C LYS A 156 -18.08 -24.31 -5.89
N LEU A 157 -18.06 -24.59 -4.60
CA LEU A 157 -17.57 -23.62 -3.61
C LEU A 157 -16.07 -23.37 -3.78
N GLY A 158 -15.29 -24.43 -4.03
CA GLY A 158 -13.86 -24.31 -4.25
C GLY A 158 -13.53 -23.43 -5.45
N ASN A 159 -14.17 -23.68 -6.58
CA ASN A 159 -13.97 -22.90 -7.80
C ASN A 159 -14.38 -21.43 -7.63
N ALA A 160 -15.49 -21.17 -6.93
CA ALA A 160 -15.91 -19.80 -6.61
C ALA A 160 -14.88 -19.07 -5.74
N LEU A 161 -14.30 -19.75 -4.74
CA LEU A 161 -13.25 -19.18 -3.88
C LEU A 161 -11.97 -18.88 -4.67
N VAL A 162 -11.57 -19.76 -5.58
CA VAL A 162 -10.40 -19.52 -6.45
C VAL A 162 -10.58 -18.25 -7.27
N LEU A 163 -11.72 -18.11 -7.97
CA LEU A 163 -11.99 -16.96 -8.81
C LEU A 163 -12.09 -15.66 -7.98
N LEU A 164 -12.72 -15.72 -6.81
CA LEU A 164 -12.80 -14.58 -5.88
C LEU A 164 -11.40 -14.14 -5.42
N CYS A 165 -10.58 -15.07 -4.97
CA CYS A 165 -9.22 -14.77 -4.50
C CYS A 165 -8.34 -14.20 -5.62
N LEU A 166 -8.38 -14.79 -6.82
CA LEU A 166 -7.64 -14.27 -7.97
C LEU A 166 -8.16 -12.91 -8.42
N GLY A 167 -9.47 -12.66 -8.34
CA GLY A 167 -10.05 -11.34 -8.58
C GLY A 167 -9.54 -10.29 -7.59
N ILE A 168 -9.42 -10.63 -6.30
CA ILE A 168 -8.82 -9.75 -5.28
C ILE A 168 -7.34 -9.48 -5.60
N PHE A 169 -6.56 -10.51 -5.92
CA PHE A 169 -5.17 -10.33 -6.34
C PHE A 169 -5.04 -9.42 -7.56
N LEU A 170 -5.88 -9.63 -8.57
CA LEU A 170 -5.86 -8.81 -9.78
C LEU A 170 -6.16 -7.33 -9.47
N GLY A 171 -7.19 -7.08 -8.66
CA GLY A 171 -7.55 -5.73 -8.23
C GLY A 171 -6.42 -5.05 -7.44
N LEU A 172 -5.81 -5.75 -6.48
CA LEU A 172 -4.67 -5.25 -5.71
C LEU A 172 -3.44 -5.03 -6.59
N GLY A 173 -3.14 -5.96 -7.51
CA GLY A 173 -2.01 -5.86 -8.43
C GLY A 173 -2.10 -4.64 -9.33
N ILE A 174 -3.26 -4.41 -9.97
CA ILE A 174 -3.52 -3.23 -10.82
C ILE A 174 -3.45 -1.94 -10.00
N TYR A 175 -4.11 -1.91 -8.84
CA TYR A 175 -4.12 -0.73 -7.97
C TYR A 175 -2.72 -0.30 -7.54
N TYR A 176 -1.92 -1.24 -7.01
CA TYR A 176 -0.57 -0.92 -6.53
C TYR A 176 0.43 -0.69 -7.67
N ALA A 177 0.25 -1.30 -8.84
CA ALA A 177 1.04 -0.99 -10.02
C ALA A 177 0.78 0.45 -10.51
N ALA A 178 -0.50 0.87 -10.56
CA ALA A 178 -0.87 2.25 -10.89
C ALA A 178 -0.34 3.25 -9.85
N LEU A 179 -0.43 2.89 -8.56
CA LEU A 179 0.07 3.71 -7.45
C LEU A 179 1.60 3.85 -7.52
N ALA A 180 2.32 2.77 -7.84
CA ALA A 180 3.77 2.78 -8.04
C ALA A 180 4.18 3.71 -9.19
N ALA A 181 3.46 3.68 -10.31
CA ALA A 181 3.68 4.57 -11.44
C ALA A 181 3.44 6.05 -11.07
N ALA A 182 2.36 6.34 -10.34
CA ALA A 182 1.98 7.70 -9.95
C ALA A 182 2.91 8.28 -8.86
N ARG A 183 3.25 7.51 -7.85
CA ARG A 183 4.01 7.97 -6.67
C ARG A 183 5.49 7.66 -6.71
N ARG A 184 5.95 6.81 -7.63
CA ARG A 184 7.32 6.34 -7.77
C ARG A 184 7.91 5.74 -6.48
N ARG A 185 7.07 5.13 -5.64
CA ARG A 185 7.49 4.46 -4.40
C ARG A 185 7.85 3.01 -4.67
N ALA A 186 9.07 2.61 -4.32
CA ALA A 186 9.56 1.25 -4.51
C ALA A 186 8.71 0.20 -3.77
N ALA A 187 8.19 0.51 -2.58
CA ALA A 187 7.34 -0.40 -1.81
C ALA A 187 6.07 -0.79 -2.58
N ASP A 188 5.41 0.16 -3.26
CA ASP A 188 4.19 -0.10 -4.04
C ASP A 188 4.49 -1.00 -5.24
N ALA A 189 5.62 -0.77 -5.94
CA ALA A 189 6.06 -1.59 -7.07
C ALA A 189 6.43 -3.01 -6.64
N LEU A 190 7.15 -3.16 -5.53
CA LEU A 190 7.54 -4.46 -5.00
C LEU A 190 6.33 -5.27 -4.52
N TYR A 191 5.35 -4.60 -3.91
CA TYR A 191 4.10 -5.24 -3.53
C TYR A 191 3.30 -5.69 -4.77
N ALA A 192 3.19 -4.86 -5.80
CA ALA A 192 2.54 -5.22 -7.06
C ALA A 192 3.23 -6.44 -7.71
N LEU A 193 4.57 -6.50 -7.69
CA LEU A 193 5.34 -7.62 -8.21
C LEU A 193 5.11 -8.91 -7.39
N PHE A 194 5.03 -8.79 -6.06
CA PHE A 194 4.66 -9.90 -5.18
C PHE A 194 3.28 -10.46 -5.52
N VAL A 195 2.29 -9.59 -5.67
CA VAL A 195 0.91 -9.98 -6.02
C VAL A 195 0.86 -10.61 -7.42
N LEU A 196 1.57 -10.06 -8.40
CA LEU A 196 1.64 -10.61 -9.77
C LEU A 196 2.20 -12.03 -9.79
N GLY A 197 3.30 -12.28 -9.06
CA GLY A 197 3.87 -13.62 -8.94
C GLY A 197 2.88 -14.63 -8.34
N ASN A 198 2.11 -14.21 -7.33
CA ASN A 198 1.05 -15.02 -6.73
C ASN A 198 -0.12 -15.29 -7.70
N ILE A 199 -0.50 -14.32 -8.55
CA ILE A 199 -1.50 -14.55 -9.61
C ILE A 199 -1.02 -15.64 -10.56
N LEU A 200 0.19 -15.48 -11.10
CA LEU A 200 0.75 -16.41 -12.09
C LEU A 200 0.85 -17.83 -11.52
N TYR A 201 1.35 -17.95 -10.29
CA TYR A 201 1.44 -19.23 -9.58
C TYR A 201 0.05 -19.86 -9.38
N ASN A 202 -0.85 -19.17 -8.69
CA ASN A 202 -2.14 -19.76 -8.29
C ASN A 202 -3.06 -19.98 -9.50
N ALA A 203 -3.08 -19.09 -10.49
CA ALA A 203 -3.89 -19.26 -11.68
C ALA A 203 -3.45 -20.47 -12.54
N THR A 204 -2.16 -20.80 -12.52
CA THR A 204 -1.66 -22.02 -13.20
C THR A 204 -1.90 -23.26 -12.35
N ALA A 205 -1.54 -23.22 -11.05
CA ALA A 205 -1.67 -24.35 -10.15
C ALA A 205 -3.12 -24.81 -9.95
N LEU A 206 -4.08 -23.87 -10.05
CA LEU A 206 -5.52 -24.10 -9.90
C LEU A 206 -6.27 -24.11 -11.25
N LEU A 207 -5.57 -24.37 -12.35
CA LEU A 207 -6.07 -24.60 -13.70
C LEU A 207 -6.81 -23.41 -14.36
N VAL A 208 -6.73 -22.21 -13.80
CA VAL A 208 -7.41 -21.03 -14.38
C VAL A 208 -6.78 -20.65 -15.73
N PHE A 209 -5.47 -20.67 -15.85
CA PHE A 209 -4.79 -20.39 -17.11
C PHE A 209 -5.00 -21.47 -18.17
N PRO A 210 -4.88 -22.78 -17.87
CA PRO A 210 -5.24 -23.81 -18.83
C PRO A 210 -6.69 -23.73 -19.30
N ASP A 211 -7.66 -23.62 -18.38
CA ASP A 211 -9.08 -23.74 -18.69
C ASP A 211 -9.68 -22.50 -19.36
N LEU A 212 -9.24 -21.28 -18.98
CA LEU A 212 -9.81 -20.03 -19.51
C LEU A 212 -9.01 -19.44 -20.68
N PHE A 213 -7.69 -19.65 -20.69
CA PHE A 213 -6.79 -18.99 -21.65
C PHE A 213 -6.03 -19.97 -22.54
N GLY A 214 -6.15 -21.28 -22.33
CA GLY A 214 -5.41 -22.28 -23.08
C GLY A 214 -3.89 -22.19 -22.88
N MET A 215 -3.44 -21.69 -21.73
CA MET A 215 -2.02 -21.53 -21.40
C MET A 215 -1.52 -22.75 -20.64
N HIS A 216 -0.72 -23.58 -21.29
CA HIS A 216 -0.23 -24.86 -20.78
C HIS A 216 1.23 -24.81 -20.31
N TRP A 217 1.71 -23.67 -19.79
CA TRP A 217 3.08 -23.46 -19.34
C TRP A 217 3.25 -23.91 -17.88
N PHE A 218 3.63 -25.16 -17.69
CA PHE A 218 3.74 -25.77 -16.36
C PHE A 218 4.64 -24.98 -15.40
N TYR A 219 5.76 -24.44 -15.88
CA TYR A 219 6.73 -23.72 -15.03
C TYR A 219 6.21 -22.36 -14.50
N LEU A 220 5.05 -21.89 -14.93
CA LEU A 220 4.38 -20.76 -14.26
C LEU A 220 3.94 -21.09 -12.82
N VAL A 221 3.91 -22.38 -12.45
CA VAL A 221 3.67 -22.83 -11.06
C VAL A 221 4.89 -22.59 -10.14
N SER A 222 6.06 -22.28 -10.65
CA SER A 222 7.26 -22.16 -9.80
C SER A 222 8.11 -20.92 -10.09
N ALA A 223 8.45 -20.64 -11.33
CA ALA A 223 9.35 -19.55 -11.67
C ALA A 223 8.87 -18.15 -11.21
N PRO A 224 7.61 -17.76 -11.38
CA PRO A 224 7.12 -16.45 -10.93
C PRO A 224 7.18 -16.28 -9.42
N ILE A 225 6.97 -17.34 -8.64
CA ILE A 225 6.96 -17.26 -7.19
C ILE A 225 8.36 -17.00 -6.61
N LEU A 226 9.41 -17.52 -7.23
CA LEU A 226 10.80 -17.22 -6.84
C LEU A 226 11.10 -15.72 -6.99
N VAL A 227 10.64 -15.10 -8.09
CA VAL A 227 10.77 -13.65 -8.30
C VAL A 227 9.92 -12.89 -7.28
N SER A 228 8.70 -13.34 -7.03
CA SER A 228 7.78 -12.79 -6.04
C SER A 228 8.38 -12.80 -4.64
N ASN A 229 8.97 -13.92 -4.21
CA ASN A 229 9.60 -14.07 -2.90
C ASN A 229 10.82 -13.14 -2.73
N THR A 230 11.61 -12.97 -3.79
CA THR A 230 12.73 -12.02 -3.79
C THR A 230 12.23 -10.58 -3.64
N ALA A 231 11.18 -10.20 -4.37
CA ALA A 231 10.54 -8.90 -4.26
C ALA A 231 9.96 -8.69 -2.84
N TYR A 232 9.38 -9.72 -2.24
CA TYR A 232 8.82 -9.67 -0.89
C TYR A 232 9.86 -9.32 0.18
N ILE A 233 11.07 -9.88 0.12
CA ILE A 233 12.14 -9.51 1.06
C ILE A 233 12.43 -8.02 1.01
N VAL A 234 12.63 -7.47 -0.19
CA VAL A 234 12.92 -6.04 -0.36
C VAL A 234 11.70 -5.19 0.00
N PHE A 235 10.49 -5.67 -0.28
CA PHE A 235 9.23 -5.06 0.16
C PHE A 235 9.17 -4.94 1.68
N VAL A 236 9.44 -6.03 2.43
CA VAL A 236 9.42 -6.02 3.90
C VAL A 236 10.48 -5.06 4.45
N MET A 237 11.67 -4.99 3.86
CA MET A 237 12.67 -3.99 4.25
C MET A 237 12.13 -2.56 4.11
N LYS A 238 11.47 -2.25 2.99
CA LYS A 238 10.87 -0.92 2.76
C LYS A 238 9.67 -0.66 3.66
N LEU A 239 8.82 -1.67 3.88
CA LEU A 239 7.64 -1.57 4.75
C LEU A 239 8.00 -1.29 6.21
N LEU A 240 9.10 -1.87 6.68
CA LEU A 240 9.56 -1.76 8.07
C LEU A 240 10.65 -0.69 8.27
N ASP A 241 10.94 0.14 7.28
CA ASP A 241 11.99 1.17 7.30
C ASP A 241 13.36 0.60 7.69
N ILE A 242 13.74 -0.52 7.08
CA ILE A 242 15.02 -1.19 7.28
C ILE A 242 15.97 -0.76 6.17
N ASP A 243 16.97 0.03 6.49
CA ASP A 243 18.04 0.45 5.60
C ASP A 243 19.43 0.20 6.22
N VAL A 244 20.47 0.34 5.40
CA VAL A 244 21.85 0.07 5.82
C VAL A 244 22.35 1.09 6.87
N ALA A 245 21.82 2.31 6.84
CA ALA A 245 22.22 3.37 7.76
C ALA A 245 21.58 3.18 9.14
N SER A 246 20.27 2.92 9.19
CA SER A 246 19.51 2.80 10.45
C SER A 246 19.61 1.41 11.08
N HIS A 247 19.60 0.33 10.27
CA HIS A 247 19.55 -1.05 10.75
C HIS A 247 20.53 -1.97 9.98
N PRO A 248 21.86 -1.75 10.06
CA PRO A 248 22.84 -2.39 9.17
C PRO A 248 22.86 -3.92 9.24
N ARG A 249 22.55 -4.51 10.39
CA ARG A 249 22.52 -5.99 10.54
C ARG A 249 21.31 -6.59 9.84
N LEU A 250 20.13 -6.02 10.03
CA LEU A 250 18.89 -6.48 9.37
C LEU A 250 18.95 -6.25 7.87
N ALA A 251 19.44 -5.07 7.46
CA ALA A 251 19.57 -4.74 6.04
C ALA A 251 20.53 -5.70 5.32
N ARG A 252 21.71 -6.00 5.90
CA ARG A 252 22.66 -6.96 5.31
C ARG A 252 22.07 -8.37 5.26
N ALA A 253 21.35 -8.81 6.29
CA ALA A 253 20.67 -10.10 6.29
C ALA A 253 19.61 -10.17 5.17
N GLY A 254 18.76 -9.15 5.04
CA GLY A 254 17.74 -9.09 3.98
C GLY A 254 18.34 -9.09 2.58
N LEU A 255 19.38 -8.28 2.34
CA LEU A 255 20.10 -8.25 1.05
C LEU A 255 20.79 -9.59 0.76
N GLY A 256 21.37 -10.24 1.78
CA GLY A 256 21.98 -11.55 1.64
C GLY A 256 20.96 -12.64 1.24
N ILE A 257 19.77 -12.62 1.88
CA ILE A 257 18.68 -13.54 1.51
C ILE A 257 18.17 -13.21 0.10
N ALA A 258 17.98 -11.95 -0.25
CA ALA A 258 17.55 -11.57 -1.61
C ALA A 258 18.57 -12.02 -2.68
N ALA A 259 19.86 -11.91 -2.41
CA ALA A 259 20.92 -12.42 -3.28
C ALA A 259 20.88 -13.94 -3.40
N LEU A 260 20.64 -14.67 -2.28
CA LEU A 260 20.48 -16.13 -2.29
C LEU A 260 19.25 -16.55 -3.13
N LEU A 261 18.11 -15.87 -2.96
CA LEU A 261 16.91 -16.15 -3.76
C LEU A 261 17.12 -15.82 -5.24
N SER A 262 17.89 -14.79 -5.55
CA SER A 262 18.28 -14.49 -6.94
C SER A 262 19.17 -15.59 -7.52
N LEU A 263 20.06 -16.19 -6.72
CA LEU A 263 20.81 -17.37 -7.12
C LEU A 263 19.89 -18.57 -7.35
N PHE A 264 18.85 -18.75 -6.52
CA PHE A 264 17.86 -19.82 -6.73
C PHE A 264 17.13 -19.67 -8.07
N ILE A 265 16.83 -18.43 -8.50
CA ILE A 265 16.26 -18.18 -9.83
C ILE A 265 17.21 -18.67 -10.92
N LEU A 266 18.51 -18.36 -10.82
CA LEU A 266 19.51 -18.82 -11.79
C LEU A 266 19.64 -20.36 -11.81
N VAL A 267 19.62 -21.00 -10.64
CA VAL A 267 19.62 -22.46 -10.54
C VAL A 267 18.35 -23.05 -11.15
N ALA A 268 17.18 -22.47 -10.92
CA ALA A 268 15.91 -22.90 -11.48
C ALA A 268 15.87 -22.79 -13.01
N LEU A 269 16.54 -21.79 -13.61
CA LEU A 269 16.68 -21.68 -15.06
C LEU A 269 17.52 -22.82 -15.66
N VAL A 270 18.54 -23.30 -14.95
CA VAL A 270 19.41 -24.39 -15.40
C VAL A 270 18.82 -25.78 -15.06
N ARG A 271 18.12 -25.86 -13.94
CA ARG A 271 17.50 -27.10 -13.41
C ARG A 271 16.03 -26.86 -13.05
N PRO A 272 15.12 -26.74 -14.04
CA PRO A 272 13.73 -26.33 -13.80
C PRO A 272 12.97 -27.26 -12.82
N ARG A 273 13.30 -28.54 -12.78
CA ARG A 273 12.70 -29.51 -11.84
C ARG A 273 12.94 -29.20 -10.36
N TRP A 274 13.97 -28.39 -10.05
CA TRP A 274 14.31 -27.97 -8.68
C TRP A 274 13.60 -26.69 -8.26
N SER A 275 12.96 -25.99 -9.19
CA SER A 275 12.39 -24.67 -8.95
C SER A 275 11.41 -24.65 -7.77
N LEU A 276 10.57 -25.66 -7.62
CA LEU A 276 9.61 -25.73 -6.51
C LEU A 276 10.28 -26.01 -5.15
N GLU A 277 11.31 -26.87 -5.11
CA GLU A 277 12.05 -27.12 -3.86
C GLU A 277 12.84 -25.88 -3.43
N LEU A 278 13.46 -25.18 -4.39
CA LEU A 278 14.13 -23.92 -4.14
C LEU A 278 13.15 -22.87 -3.63
N ASP A 279 11.92 -22.84 -4.17
CA ASP A 279 10.86 -21.96 -3.70
C ASP A 279 10.45 -22.26 -2.26
N ARG A 280 10.26 -23.53 -1.89
CA ARG A 280 9.94 -23.94 -0.50
C ARG A 280 10.99 -23.47 0.49
N VAL A 281 12.28 -23.61 0.13
CA VAL A 281 13.39 -23.10 0.95
C VAL A 281 13.35 -21.57 0.98
N GLY A 282 13.07 -20.93 -0.14
CA GLY A 282 12.92 -19.48 -0.25
C GLY A 282 11.81 -18.94 0.65
N VAL A 283 10.65 -19.59 0.67
CA VAL A 283 9.52 -19.26 1.55
C VAL A 283 9.93 -19.32 3.02
N ALA A 284 10.67 -20.33 3.44
CA ALA A 284 11.16 -20.43 4.81
C ALA A 284 12.08 -19.24 5.18
N PHE A 285 12.96 -18.84 4.27
CA PHE A 285 13.85 -17.69 4.49
C PHE A 285 13.08 -16.37 4.58
N PHE A 286 12.15 -16.09 3.65
CA PHE A 286 11.46 -14.80 3.67
C PHE A 286 10.52 -14.69 4.88
N ILE A 287 9.83 -15.76 5.26
CA ILE A 287 8.97 -15.77 6.46
C ILE A 287 9.81 -15.54 7.71
N SER A 288 10.90 -16.27 7.89
CA SER A 288 11.78 -16.14 9.05
C SER A 288 12.35 -14.73 9.15
N TYR A 289 12.83 -14.18 8.03
CA TYR A 289 13.34 -12.80 7.98
C TYR A 289 12.26 -11.78 8.31
N GLY A 290 11.07 -11.92 7.72
CA GLY A 290 9.94 -11.03 7.97
C GLY A 290 9.52 -11.02 9.44
N LEU A 291 9.37 -12.19 10.06
CA LEU A 291 9.01 -12.33 11.48
C LEU A 291 10.05 -11.72 12.42
N VAL A 292 11.33 -12.06 12.23
CA VAL A 292 12.42 -11.55 13.06
C VAL A 292 12.52 -10.04 12.92
N SER A 293 12.51 -9.54 11.71
CA SER A 293 12.60 -8.11 11.43
C SER A 293 11.42 -7.34 12.01
N ALA A 294 10.20 -7.84 11.81
CA ALA A 294 9.00 -7.19 12.34
C ALA A 294 8.97 -7.20 13.87
N PHE A 295 9.40 -8.30 14.52
CA PHE A 295 9.46 -8.37 15.97
C PHE A 295 10.45 -7.34 16.54
N ILE A 296 11.64 -7.23 15.96
CA ILE A 296 12.63 -6.23 16.36
C ILE A 296 12.09 -4.81 16.17
N ARG A 297 11.52 -4.52 15.00
CA ARG A 297 10.96 -3.20 14.67
C ARG A 297 9.73 -2.84 15.51
N MET A 298 8.90 -3.83 15.87
CA MET A 298 7.78 -3.64 16.79
C MET A 298 8.28 -3.20 18.19
N ARG A 299 9.34 -3.83 18.70
CA ARG A 299 9.96 -3.42 19.98
C ARG A 299 10.57 -2.02 19.94
N GLN A 300 10.95 -1.56 18.77
CA GLN A 300 11.45 -0.19 18.52
C GLN A 300 10.31 0.84 18.28
N GLY A 301 9.05 0.41 18.37
CA GLY A 301 7.89 1.29 18.25
C GLY A 301 7.38 1.54 16.82
N ASN A 302 7.87 0.80 15.81
CA ASN A 302 7.37 0.94 14.43
C ASN A 302 5.92 0.43 14.33
N PRO A 303 4.94 1.29 13.94
CA PRO A 303 3.53 0.92 13.89
C PRO A 303 3.22 -0.11 12.79
N SER A 304 3.89 -0.03 11.65
CA SER A 304 3.72 -0.97 10.52
C SER A 304 4.13 -2.38 10.89
N ALA A 305 5.11 -2.55 11.80
CA ALA A 305 5.58 -3.86 12.24
C ALA A 305 4.51 -4.64 13.00
N ARG A 306 3.69 -3.98 13.82
CA ARG A 306 2.58 -4.63 14.55
C ARG A 306 1.54 -5.18 13.58
N LEU A 307 1.14 -4.39 12.59
CA LEU A 307 0.14 -4.80 11.60
C LEU A 307 0.67 -5.88 10.67
N TYR A 308 1.94 -5.80 10.29
CA TYR A 308 2.61 -6.86 9.53
C TYR A 308 2.59 -8.20 10.28
N LEU A 309 2.90 -8.20 11.59
CA LEU A 309 2.84 -9.42 12.41
C LEU A 309 1.42 -10.00 12.48
N VAL A 310 0.38 -9.16 12.53
CA VAL A 310 -1.03 -9.61 12.46
C VAL A 310 -1.30 -10.29 11.11
N ALA A 311 -0.85 -9.69 9.99
CA ALA A 311 -1.04 -10.27 8.65
C ALA A 311 -0.39 -11.66 8.54
N VAL A 312 0.86 -11.78 9.00
CA VAL A 312 1.59 -13.06 8.99
C VAL A 312 0.97 -14.08 9.97
N ALA A 313 0.49 -13.64 11.14
CA ALA A 313 -0.21 -14.53 12.08
C ALA A 313 -1.49 -15.13 11.47
N VAL A 314 -2.28 -14.33 10.75
CA VAL A 314 -3.47 -14.78 10.03
C VAL A 314 -3.09 -15.81 8.96
N LEU A 315 -2.03 -15.56 8.19
CA LEU A 315 -1.50 -16.53 7.21
C LEU A 315 -1.17 -17.87 7.90
N PHE A 316 -0.42 -17.84 9.01
CA PHE A 316 -0.03 -19.07 9.72
C PHE A 316 -1.21 -19.84 10.30
N VAL A 317 -2.19 -19.15 10.87
CA VAL A 317 -3.40 -19.80 11.39
C VAL A 317 -4.18 -20.49 10.28
N LEU A 318 -4.40 -19.80 9.16
CA LEU A 318 -5.14 -20.36 8.03
C LEU A 318 -4.37 -21.48 7.34
N ALA A 319 -3.07 -21.31 7.10
CA ALA A 319 -2.22 -22.34 6.51
C ALA A 319 -2.07 -23.55 7.44
N GLY A 320 -1.90 -23.33 8.74
CA GLY A 320 -1.83 -24.40 9.74
C GLY A 320 -3.13 -25.23 9.83
N THR A 321 -4.29 -24.57 9.75
CA THR A 321 -5.58 -25.29 9.68
C THR A 321 -5.69 -26.11 8.40
N ALA A 322 -5.24 -25.58 7.26
CA ALA A 322 -5.21 -26.31 6.00
C ALA A 322 -4.38 -27.60 6.09
N ILE A 323 -3.19 -27.52 6.73
CA ILE A 323 -2.30 -28.68 6.91
C ILE A 323 -2.92 -29.70 7.89
N SER A 324 -3.52 -29.24 8.99
CA SER A 324 -4.11 -30.11 10.01
C SER A 324 -5.32 -30.90 9.51
N LEU A 325 -6.07 -30.32 8.56
CA LEU A 325 -7.24 -30.99 7.96
C LEU A 325 -6.89 -32.05 6.90
N ARG A 326 -5.63 -32.11 6.44
CA ARG A 326 -5.18 -33.11 5.44
C ARG A 326 -5.30 -34.56 5.90
N GLY A 327 -5.38 -34.83 7.21
CA GLY A 327 -5.48 -36.18 7.77
C GLY A 327 -6.91 -36.63 8.11
N THR A 328 -7.89 -35.76 7.98
CA THR A 328 -9.27 -36.07 8.30
C THR A 328 -10.06 -36.35 7.01
N ASN A 329 -10.98 -37.31 7.03
CA ASN A 329 -11.82 -37.76 5.91
C ASN A 329 -12.78 -36.66 5.37
N THR A 330 -12.52 -35.41 5.71
CA THR A 330 -13.27 -34.23 5.28
C THR A 330 -12.87 -33.84 3.86
N ARG A 331 -13.86 -33.64 3.02
CA ARG A 331 -13.87 -33.28 1.60
C ARG A 331 -12.59 -32.55 1.15
N TYR A 332 -11.68 -33.27 0.52
CA TYR A 332 -10.32 -32.89 0.13
C TYR A 332 -10.20 -31.58 -0.65
N PHE A 333 -11.23 -31.19 -1.41
CA PHE A 333 -11.23 -29.94 -2.20
C PHE A 333 -11.06 -28.66 -1.37
N PHE A 334 -11.43 -28.69 -0.09
CA PHE A 334 -11.35 -27.52 0.79
C PHE A 334 -9.90 -27.17 1.17
N VAL A 335 -9.01 -28.16 1.23
CA VAL A 335 -7.65 -27.97 1.74
C VAL A 335 -6.77 -27.21 0.75
N GLU A 336 -6.89 -27.50 -0.57
CA GLU A 336 -6.18 -26.76 -1.60
C GLU A 336 -6.62 -25.28 -1.62
N HIS A 337 -7.91 -25.03 -1.45
CA HIS A 337 -8.48 -23.69 -1.48
C HIS A 337 -8.18 -22.85 -0.23
N LEU A 338 -7.94 -23.48 0.93
CA LEU A 338 -7.51 -22.76 2.13
C LEU A 338 -6.13 -22.09 1.95
N GLY A 339 -5.25 -22.68 1.15
CA GLY A 339 -3.95 -22.08 0.82
C GLY A 339 -4.09 -20.73 0.12
N ILE A 340 -4.88 -20.66 -0.95
CA ILE A 340 -5.10 -19.39 -1.68
C ILE A 340 -5.85 -18.37 -0.82
N VAL A 341 -6.80 -18.80 0.01
CA VAL A 341 -7.51 -17.91 0.95
C VAL A 341 -6.54 -17.30 1.96
N ALA A 342 -5.61 -18.10 2.51
CA ALA A 342 -4.62 -17.65 3.47
C ALA A 342 -3.70 -16.57 2.87
N VAL A 343 -3.16 -16.81 1.67
CA VAL A 343 -2.29 -15.84 0.99
C VAL A 343 -3.06 -14.60 0.54
N THR A 344 -4.34 -14.77 0.15
CA THR A 344 -5.21 -13.62 -0.19
C THR A 344 -5.47 -12.75 1.04
N ALA A 345 -5.77 -13.35 2.20
CA ALA A 345 -5.96 -12.61 3.44
C ALA A 345 -4.69 -11.86 3.85
N GLU A 346 -3.52 -12.48 3.76
CA GLU A 346 -2.23 -11.82 3.97
C GLU A 346 -2.05 -10.63 3.02
N ALA A 347 -2.26 -10.82 1.73
CA ALA A 347 -2.12 -9.76 0.73
C ALA A 347 -3.04 -8.56 1.04
N VAL A 348 -4.31 -8.79 1.36
CA VAL A 348 -5.23 -7.72 1.75
C VAL A 348 -4.74 -6.98 2.99
N LEU A 349 -4.29 -7.71 4.02
CA LEU A 349 -3.77 -7.08 5.24
C LEU A 349 -2.50 -6.26 4.98
N LEU A 350 -1.58 -6.75 4.14
CA LEU A 350 -0.40 -5.99 3.73
C LEU A 350 -0.77 -4.73 2.92
N ALA A 351 -1.78 -4.82 2.06
CA ALA A 351 -2.32 -3.66 1.36
C ALA A 351 -2.86 -2.60 2.34
N LEU A 352 -3.55 -3.01 3.40
CA LEU A 352 -4.04 -2.11 4.46
C LEU A 352 -2.87 -1.46 5.23
N VAL A 353 -1.79 -2.20 5.50
CA VAL A 353 -0.58 -1.63 6.12
C VAL A 353 0.03 -0.53 5.25
N LEU A 354 0.16 -0.78 3.94
CA LEU A 354 0.63 0.23 2.99
C LEU A 354 -0.29 1.45 2.93
N ALA A 355 -1.61 1.25 2.87
CA ALA A 355 -2.59 2.33 2.85
C ALA A 355 -2.49 3.19 4.12
N GLN A 356 -2.32 2.57 5.29
CA GLN A 356 -2.15 3.29 6.55
C GLN A 356 -0.84 4.09 6.60
N GLN A 357 0.27 3.55 6.09
CA GLN A 357 1.52 4.31 5.96
C GLN A 357 1.34 5.56 5.08
N ILE A 358 0.63 5.43 3.97
CA ILE A 358 0.37 6.55 3.07
C ILE A 358 -0.44 7.62 3.79
N ALA A 359 -1.53 7.24 4.46
CA ALA A 359 -2.38 8.18 5.20
C ALA A 359 -1.62 8.90 6.34
N SER A 360 -0.71 8.22 7.04
CA SER A 360 0.10 8.84 8.10
C SER A 360 1.06 9.90 7.55
N VAL A 361 1.76 9.60 6.44
CA VAL A 361 2.68 10.54 5.79
C VAL A 361 1.93 11.78 5.26
N ASP A 362 0.78 11.60 4.64
CA ASP A 362 -0.04 12.72 4.15
C ASP A 362 -0.53 13.61 5.31
N THR A 363 -0.93 13.01 6.43
CA THR A 363 -1.35 13.74 7.63
C THR A 363 -0.19 14.55 8.23
N GLU A 364 1.00 13.98 8.35
CA GLU A 364 2.18 14.68 8.85
C GLU A 364 2.60 15.85 7.94
N ARG A 365 2.55 15.64 6.63
CA ARG A 365 2.83 16.67 5.63
C ARG A 365 1.87 17.85 5.78
N ASN A 366 0.57 17.60 5.88
CA ASN A 366 -0.44 18.64 6.03
C ASN A 366 -0.23 19.41 7.32
N ARG A 367 0.03 18.72 8.44
CA ARG A 367 0.37 19.40 9.73
C ARG A 367 1.62 20.27 9.63
N ALA A 368 2.65 19.83 8.89
CA ALA A 368 3.86 20.61 8.68
C ALA A 368 3.58 21.88 7.86
N LEU A 369 2.75 21.80 6.82
CA LEU A 369 2.32 22.93 6.01
C LEU A 369 1.49 23.92 6.84
N ASP A 370 0.55 23.46 7.66
CA ASP A 370 -0.26 24.30 8.53
C ASP A 370 0.62 25.07 9.55
N ARG A 371 1.58 24.37 10.17
CA ARG A 371 2.55 25.03 11.08
C ARG A 371 3.40 26.08 10.36
N ALA A 372 3.87 25.77 9.14
CA ALA A 372 4.63 26.73 8.35
C ALA A 372 3.82 27.97 8.00
N ALA A 373 2.55 27.80 7.58
CA ALA A 373 1.62 28.90 7.30
C ALA A 373 1.32 29.74 8.56
N GLN A 374 1.11 29.08 9.70
CA GLN A 374 0.89 29.78 10.98
C GLN A 374 2.12 30.57 11.42
N ASN A 375 3.32 29.99 11.33
CA ASN A 375 4.57 30.68 11.65
C ASN A 375 4.79 31.89 10.73
N ALA A 376 4.53 31.76 9.43
CA ALA A 376 4.60 32.87 8.48
C ALA A 376 3.61 34.00 8.82
N ARG A 377 2.40 33.65 9.27
CA ARG A 377 1.40 34.62 9.72
C ARG A 377 1.85 35.36 10.98
N ILE A 378 2.35 34.66 12.00
CA ILE A 378 2.86 35.25 13.24
C ILE A 378 4.05 36.15 12.93
N ALA A 379 4.94 35.78 12.03
CA ALA A 379 6.09 36.59 11.62
C ALA A 379 5.72 37.92 10.92
N ARG A 380 4.47 38.11 10.47
CA ARG A 380 3.99 39.31 9.76
C ARG A 380 3.25 40.33 10.65
N ILE A 381 2.95 40.00 11.90
CA ILE A 381 2.12 40.80 12.77
C ILE A 381 2.94 41.39 13.93
N ASP A 382 2.70 42.67 14.27
CA ASP A 382 3.23 43.32 15.48
C ASP A 382 2.39 42.89 16.70
N ALA A 383 3.07 42.39 17.73
CA ALA A 383 2.41 41.81 18.90
C ALA A 383 1.68 42.87 19.78
N LEU A 384 2.09 44.15 19.75
CA LEU A 384 1.50 45.18 20.56
C LEU A 384 0.24 45.78 19.93
N THR A 385 0.29 46.05 18.63
CA THR A 385 -0.77 46.79 17.92
C THR A 385 -1.66 45.91 17.06
N ASN A 386 -1.28 44.66 16.85
CA ASN A 386 -1.92 43.70 15.95
C ASN A 386 -1.97 44.17 14.47
N LEU A 387 -1.14 45.13 14.11
CA LEU A 387 -0.92 45.60 12.75
C LEU A 387 0.08 44.67 12.02
N TYR A 388 0.14 44.77 10.71
CA TYR A 388 1.26 44.21 9.95
C TYR A 388 2.58 44.90 10.40
N ASN A 389 3.65 44.10 10.48
CA ASN A 389 4.96 44.61 10.91
C ASN A 389 5.86 45.00 9.72
N ARG A 390 7.11 45.41 10.01
CA ARG A 390 8.12 45.75 8.99
C ARG A 390 8.32 44.66 7.95
N TYR A 391 8.37 43.38 8.38
CA TYR A 391 8.55 42.25 7.45
C TYR A 391 7.39 42.15 6.46
N ALA A 392 6.17 42.37 6.90
CA ALA A 392 5.01 42.40 6.02
C ALA A 392 5.07 43.58 5.03
N LEU A 393 5.45 44.77 5.46
CA LEU A 393 5.63 45.92 4.57
C LEU A 393 6.65 45.65 3.47
N GLU A 394 7.83 45.12 3.82
CA GLU A 394 8.88 44.80 2.87
C GLU A 394 8.39 43.85 1.75
N HIS A 395 7.52 42.90 2.10
CA HIS A 395 6.94 41.94 1.18
C HIS A 395 5.85 42.56 0.30
N ASP A 396 4.96 43.34 0.93
CA ASP A 396 3.77 43.90 0.26
C ASP A 396 4.11 45.09 -0.64
N LEU A 397 5.25 45.79 -0.42
CA LEU A 397 5.75 46.83 -1.30
C LEU A 397 6.06 46.34 -2.72
N ALA A 398 6.41 45.08 -2.89
CA ALA A 398 6.66 44.52 -4.22
C ALA A 398 5.39 44.53 -5.09
N ASP A 399 4.22 44.39 -4.47
CA ASP A 399 2.91 44.32 -5.11
C ASP A 399 2.22 45.70 -5.19
N LEU A 400 2.88 46.78 -4.70
CA LEU A 400 2.30 48.11 -4.72
C LEU A 400 2.17 48.65 -6.17
N PRO A 401 0.95 49.01 -6.62
CA PRO A 401 0.75 49.53 -7.97
C PRO A 401 1.59 50.78 -8.26
N THR A 402 1.90 51.05 -9.51
CA THR A 402 2.68 52.24 -9.94
C THR A 402 2.01 53.55 -9.50
N GLU A 403 0.69 53.60 -9.46
CA GLU A 403 -0.08 54.77 -8.98
C GLU A 403 -0.17 54.81 -7.45
N GLY A 404 0.22 53.75 -6.76
CA GLY A 404 0.17 53.66 -5.30
C GLY A 404 1.19 54.57 -4.63
N SER A 405 1.00 54.82 -3.33
CA SER A 405 1.91 55.60 -2.49
C SER A 405 2.30 54.88 -1.22
N LEU A 406 3.49 55.21 -0.74
CA LEU A 406 4.03 54.86 0.58
C LEU A 406 4.10 56.11 1.42
N THR A 407 3.60 56.05 2.67
CA THR A 407 3.72 57.11 3.66
C THR A 407 4.38 56.55 4.91
N PHE A 408 5.52 57.10 5.32
CA PHE A 408 6.09 56.83 6.64
C PHE A 408 5.56 57.83 7.65
N ILE A 409 5.35 57.36 8.88
CA ILE A 409 4.74 58.11 9.98
C ILE A 409 5.58 57.88 11.24
N ASP A 410 5.92 58.96 11.93
CA ASP A 410 6.58 58.95 13.24
C ASP A 410 5.63 59.61 14.25
N LEU A 411 5.27 58.86 15.30
CA LEU A 411 4.33 59.35 16.33
C LEU A 411 5.09 60.17 17.36
N ASP A 412 4.79 61.46 17.42
CA ASP A 412 5.45 62.38 18.32
C ASP A 412 5.11 62.13 19.80
N SER A 413 6.05 62.46 20.69
CA SER A 413 5.88 62.47 22.15
C SER A 413 5.76 61.10 22.84
N LEU A 414 5.98 59.97 22.18
CA LEU A 414 5.95 58.63 22.82
C LEU A 414 6.92 58.58 24.02
N LYS A 415 8.14 59.09 23.86
CA LYS A 415 9.13 59.16 24.96
C LYS A 415 8.61 59.96 26.15
N ARG A 416 7.97 61.09 25.91
CA ARG A 416 7.40 61.91 26.96
C ARG A 416 6.29 61.15 27.72
N TYR A 417 5.40 60.44 27.02
CA TYR A 417 4.38 59.60 27.65
C TYR A 417 4.98 58.47 28.48
N ASN A 418 6.02 57.83 27.98
CA ASN A 418 6.74 56.82 28.74
C ASN A 418 7.40 57.36 29.99
N ASP A 419 8.06 58.51 29.89
CA ASP A 419 8.79 59.16 31.00
C ASP A 419 7.84 59.74 32.06
N GLU A 420 6.69 60.36 31.66
CA GLU A 420 5.72 61.00 32.57
C GLU A 420 4.71 59.98 33.15
N PHE A 421 4.24 58.97 32.38
CA PHE A 421 3.11 58.09 32.73
C PHE A 421 3.44 56.59 32.71
N GLY A 422 4.67 56.23 32.37
CA GLY A 422 5.13 54.85 32.30
C GLY A 422 4.83 54.16 30.96
N HIS A 423 5.54 53.06 30.70
CA HIS A 423 5.46 52.31 29.43
C HIS A 423 4.06 51.79 29.08
N ALA A 424 3.26 51.42 30.10
CA ALA A 424 1.89 50.96 29.86
C ALA A 424 1.01 52.02 29.19
N HIS A 425 1.23 53.32 29.53
CA HIS A 425 0.51 54.44 28.93
C HIS A 425 1.03 54.74 27.50
N GLY A 426 2.33 54.60 27.27
CA GLY A 426 2.90 54.68 25.92
C GLY A 426 2.41 53.55 25.01
N ASP A 427 2.27 52.36 25.55
CA ASP A 427 1.67 51.22 24.79
C ASP A 427 0.20 51.51 24.43
N GLU A 428 -0.58 52.14 25.33
CA GLU A 428 -1.96 52.48 25.03
C GLU A 428 -2.06 53.61 24.00
N LEU A 429 -1.12 54.58 24.02
CA LEU A 429 -0.96 55.59 22.97
C LEU A 429 -0.80 54.94 21.59
N LEU A 430 0.13 53.96 21.49
CA LEU A 430 0.39 53.23 20.25
C LEU A 430 -0.82 52.41 19.77
N ARG A 431 -1.52 51.72 20.69
CA ARG A 431 -2.75 50.99 20.37
C ARG A 431 -3.89 51.93 19.93
N CYS A 432 -4.03 53.09 20.59
CA CYS A 432 -5.04 54.09 20.25
C CYS A 432 -4.80 54.65 18.84
N PHE A 433 -3.56 55.00 18.50
CA PHE A 433 -3.19 55.44 17.16
C PHE A 433 -3.47 54.37 16.11
N ALA A 434 -3.00 53.14 16.35
CA ALA A 434 -3.20 52.03 15.45
C ALA A 434 -4.67 51.78 15.15
N ARG A 435 -5.53 51.74 16.17
CA ARG A 435 -6.99 51.54 16.03
C ARG A 435 -7.65 52.69 15.27
N SER A 436 -7.36 53.92 15.66
CA SER A 436 -7.95 55.10 15.05
C SER A 436 -7.59 55.20 13.57
N LEU A 437 -6.30 55.08 13.24
CA LEU A 437 -5.83 55.18 11.86
C LEU A 437 -6.32 54.01 10.97
N THR A 438 -6.35 52.79 11.49
CA THR A 438 -6.89 51.62 10.75
C THR A 438 -8.38 51.82 10.45
N THR A 439 -9.17 52.31 11.41
CA THR A 439 -10.60 52.57 11.24
C THR A 439 -10.86 53.62 10.15
N LEU A 440 -10.09 54.68 10.14
CA LEU A 440 -10.24 55.81 9.19
C LEU A 440 -9.70 55.45 7.79
N LEU A 441 -8.64 54.66 7.70
CA LEU A 441 -8.12 54.16 6.41
C LEU A 441 -9.11 53.21 5.70
N GLY A 442 -9.84 52.40 6.49
CA GLY A 442 -10.77 51.38 5.97
C GLY A 442 -10.08 50.46 4.98
N THR A 443 -10.66 50.29 3.77
CA THR A 443 -10.11 49.44 2.69
C THR A 443 -9.23 50.22 1.71
N ARG A 444 -9.01 51.51 1.91
CA ARG A 444 -8.26 52.37 0.98
C ARG A 444 -6.75 52.32 1.18
N GLY A 445 -6.29 51.83 2.34
CA GLY A 445 -4.87 51.67 2.63
C GLY A 445 -4.60 50.60 3.66
N VAL A 446 -3.35 50.17 3.77
CA VAL A 446 -2.89 49.18 4.76
C VAL A 446 -1.89 49.85 5.69
N LEU A 447 -2.13 49.71 7.01
CA LEU A 447 -1.27 50.27 8.06
C LEU A 447 -0.31 49.19 8.57
N TYR A 448 0.94 49.60 8.72
CA TYR A 448 2.03 48.77 9.25
C TYR A 448 2.67 49.48 10.45
N ARG A 449 3.17 48.71 11.43
CA ARG A 449 4.07 49.22 12.46
C ARG A 449 5.49 48.72 12.22
N LEU A 450 6.44 49.62 12.10
CA LEU A 450 7.82 49.28 11.74
C LEU A 450 8.69 49.03 12.98
N SER A 451 8.64 49.90 13.94
CA SER A 451 9.30 49.79 15.25
C SER A 451 8.83 50.95 16.17
N GLY A 452 8.95 50.83 17.49
CA GLY A 452 8.72 51.92 18.43
C GLY A 452 7.49 52.75 18.08
N ASP A 453 7.73 54.03 17.70
CA ASP A 453 6.78 55.05 17.26
C ASP A 453 6.65 55.18 15.73
N GLU A 454 7.32 54.31 14.96
CA GLU A 454 7.33 54.36 13.51
C GLU A 454 6.23 53.48 12.91
N PHE A 455 5.46 54.07 12.00
CA PHE A 455 4.41 53.39 11.24
C PHE A 455 4.58 53.63 9.73
N ALA A 456 3.91 52.84 8.91
CA ALA A 456 3.82 53.08 7.47
C ALA A 456 2.41 52.81 6.97
N VAL A 457 2.01 53.51 5.93
CA VAL A 457 0.76 53.31 5.20
C VAL A 457 1.09 53.08 3.73
N THR A 458 0.55 51.99 3.14
CA THR A 458 0.48 51.83 1.67
C THR A 458 -0.93 52.20 1.23
N CYS A 459 -1.04 53.05 0.20
CA CYS A 459 -2.32 53.40 -0.42
C CYS A 459 -2.26 53.00 -1.92
N PRO A 460 -3.00 51.95 -2.36
CA PRO A 460 -2.97 51.52 -3.74
C PRO A 460 -3.43 52.57 -4.77
N THR A 461 -4.32 53.49 -4.39
CA THR A 461 -4.82 54.58 -5.23
C THR A 461 -3.88 55.79 -5.29
N GLY A 462 -2.83 55.78 -4.46
CA GLY A 462 -1.89 56.89 -4.40
C GLY A 462 -2.44 58.21 -3.79
N ASP A 463 -3.59 58.20 -3.16
CA ASP A 463 -4.21 59.40 -2.58
C ASP A 463 -3.50 59.84 -1.28
N THR A 464 -2.39 60.54 -1.43
CA THR A 464 -1.57 61.04 -0.31
C THR A 464 -2.26 62.08 0.52
N ASN A 465 -3.20 62.89 -0.06
CA ASN A 465 -3.98 63.85 0.67
C ASN A 465 -4.95 63.14 1.61
N PHE A 466 -5.64 62.11 1.15
CA PHE A 466 -6.48 61.30 2.00
C PHE A 466 -5.69 60.68 3.17
N VAL A 467 -4.50 60.14 2.92
CA VAL A 467 -3.65 59.58 3.99
C VAL A 467 -3.26 60.67 5.01
N ALA A 468 -2.90 61.87 4.55
CA ALA A 468 -2.59 63.01 5.45
C ALA A 468 -3.79 63.44 6.29
N ASP A 469 -5.00 63.50 5.70
CA ASP A 469 -6.23 63.86 6.39
C ASP A 469 -6.60 62.83 7.47
N VAL A 470 -6.50 61.53 7.17
CA VAL A 470 -6.78 60.49 8.17
C VAL A 470 -5.75 60.47 9.30
N ILE A 471 -4.47 60.74 9.03
CA ILE A 471 -3.46 60.92 10.07
C ILE A 471 -3.85 62.09 10.99
N ALA A 472 -4.21 63.24 10.41
CA ALA A 472 -4.61 64.43 11.18
C ALA A 472 -5.86 64.15 12.04
N GLN A 473 -6.88 63.47 11.48
CA GLN A 473 -8.07 63.04 12.21
C GLN A 473 -7.76 62.05 13.33
N SER A 474 -6.84 61.08 13.09
CA SER A 474 -6.41 60.12 14.11
C SER A 474 -5.78 60.86 15.31
N ILE A 475 -4.93 61.86 15.06
CA ILE A 475 -4.32 62.65 16.12
C ILE A 475 -5.37 63.45 16.90
N GLN A 476 -6.35 64.07 16.23
CA GLN A 476 -7.47 64.76 16.92
C GLN A 476 -8.26 63.80 17.81
N THR A 477 -8.55 62.61 17.32
CA THR A 477 -9.23 61.55 18.08
C THR A 477 -8.44 61.17 19.33
N MET A 478 -7.13 60.98 19.20
CA MET A 478 -6.25 60.67 20.34
C MET A 478 -6.24 61.82 21.39
N GLN A 479 -6.15 63.04 20.92
CA GLN A 479 -6.19 64.24 21.83
C GLN A 479 -7.50 64.32 22.59
N ALA A 480 -8.63 63.97 21.93
CA ALA A 480 -9.94 63.89 22.58
C ALA A 480 -10.03 62.74 23.60
N HIS A 481 -9.25 61.71 23.45
CA HIS A 481 -9.15 60.55 24.38
C HIS A 481 -8.10 60.72 25.48
N GLY A 482 -7.59 61.95 25.69
CA GLY A 482 -6.70 62.29 26.80
C GLY A 482 -5.20 62.30 26.43
N PHE A 483 -4.82 61.97 25.19
CA PHE A 483 -3.44 62.11 24.74
C PHE A 483 -3.14 63.53 24.22
N ALA A 484 -3.17 64.48 25.08
CA ALA A 484 -3.09 65.91 24.75
C ALA A 484 -1.84 66.31 23.96
N PHE A 485 -0.73 65.63 24.12
CA PHE A 485 0.53 65.91 23.44
C PHE A 485 0.73 65.01 22.17
N ALA A 486 -0.28 64.23 21.79
CA ALA A 486 -0.17 63.42 20.60
C ALA A 486 -0.01 64.27 19.34
N GLY A 487 0.91 63.88 18.50
CA GLY A 487 1.20 64.43 17.20
C GLY A 487 1.79 63.37 16.29
N ALA A 488 1.85 63.61 15.00
CA ALA A 488 2.54 62.73 14.09
C ALA A 488 3.20 63.55 12.97
N SER A 489 4.40 63.15 12.61
CA SER A 489 5.13 63.64 11.42
C SER A 489 5.04 62.58 10.34
N HIS A 490 4.81 62.96 9.09
CA HIS A 490 4.68 61.99 8.02
C HIS A 490 5.32 62.47 6.71
N GLY A 491 5.74 61.51 5.88
CA GLY A 491 6.28 61.75 4.54
C GLY A 491 5.71 60.77 3.54
N SER A 492 5.08 61.31 2.49
CA SER A 492 4.43 60.51 1.46
C SER A 492 5.18 60.61 0.13
N VAL A 493 5.20 59.51 -0.63
CA VAL A 493 5.81 59.46 -1.94
C VAL A 493 5.03 58.47 -2.84
N HIS A 494 4.82 58.85 -4.09
CA HIS A 494 4.19 57.96 -5.05
C HIS A 494 5.22 56.97 -5.61
N ARG A 495 4.78 55.73 -5.88
CA ARG A 495 5.64 54.69 -6.47
C ARG A 495 6.26 55.14 -7.80
N ARG A 496 5.53 55.93 -8.61
CA ARG A 496 5.98 56.48 -9.89
C ARG A 496 7.06 57.55 -9.79
N GLU A 497 7.28 58.15 -8.60
CA GLU A 497 8.32 59.17 -8.39
C GLU A 497 9.73 58.55 -8.25
N THR A 498 9.83 57.22 -8.17
CA THR A 498 11.07 56.53 -7.84
C THR A 498 11.30 55.33 -8.76
N GLU A 499 12.57 55.05 -9.02
CA GLU A 499 12.99 53.93 -9.90
C GLU A 499 13.03 52.57 -9.18
N SER A 500 13.21 52.60 -7.84
CA SER A 500 13.32 51.38 -7.01
C SER A 500 12.51 51.49 -5.73
N LEU A 501 12.22 50.31 -5.11
CA LEU A 501 11.57 50.26 -3.79
C LEU A 501 12.46 50.80 -2.68
N GLU A 502 13.77 50.69 -2.81
CA GLU A 502 14.72 51.28 -1.87
C GLU A 502 14.67 52.80 -1.90
N GLN A 503 14.67 53.37 -3.10
CA GLN A 503 14.51 54.80 -3.27
C GLN A 503 13.14 55.31 -2.79
N LEU A 504 12.06 54.52 -2.98
CA LEU A 504 10.72 54.83 -2.46
C LEU A 504 10.73 54.98 -0.94
N LYS A 505 11.36 54.05 -0.23
CA LYS A 505 11.51 54.09 1.23
C LYS A 505 12.35 55.28 1.68
N GLN A 506 13.48 55.51 1.00
CA GLN A 506 14.38 56.59 1.34
C GLN A 506 13.70 57.95 1.19
N VAL A 507 13.01 58.22 0.09
CA VAL A 507 12.33 59.51 -0.14
C VAL A 507 11.16 59.70 0.85
N ALA A 508 10.43 58.65 1.21
CA ALA A 508 9.39 58.73 2.22
C ALA A 508 9.96 59.10 3.60
N ASP A 509 11.09 58.51 3.98
CA ASP A 509 11.77 58.76 5.24
C ASP A 509 12.34 60.20 5.28
N GLU A 510 13.00 60.66 4.22
CA GLU A 510 13.51 62.03 4.10
C GLU A 510 12.38 63.05 4.26
N ARG A 511 11.24 62.88 3.58
CA ARG A 511 10.09 63.78 3.69
C ARG A 511 9.48 63.80 5.11
N MET A 512 9.40 62.66 5.75
CA MET A 512 8.93 62.51 7.15
C MET A 512 9.87 63.25 8.11
N TYR A 513 11.17 63.08 7.93
CA TYR A 513 12.19 63.73 8.74
C TYR A 513 12.19 65.26 8.57
N GLU A 514 12.02 65.80 7.36
CA GLU A 514 11.88 67.21 7.07
C GLU A 514 10.64 67.81 7.77
N GLU A 515 9.50 67.11 7.72
CA GLU A 515 8.29 67.55 8.42
C GLU A 515 8.49 67.54 9.93
N LYS A 516 9.14 66.52 10.49
CA LYS A 516 9.46 66.43 11.92
C LYS A 516 10.30 67.62 12.39
N HIS A 517 11.32 68.04 11.62
CA HIS A 517 12.16 69.20 11.90
C HIS A 517 11.37 70.51 11.82
N ARG A 518 10.56 70.69 10.80
CA ARG A 518 9.71 71.84 10.63
C ARG A 518 8.75 72.02 11.81
N ARG A 519 8.12 70.97 12.29
CA ARG A 519 7.22 70.98 13.44
C ARG A 519 7.95 71.36 14.74
N LYS A 520 9.12 70.79 14.99
CA LYS A 520 9.96 71.10 16.15
C LYS A 520 10.35 72.59 16.18
N SER A 521 10.78 73.17 15.05
CA SER A 521 11.17 74.57 14.95
C SER A 521 10.01 75.57 15.17
N LEU A 522 8.82 75.19 14.71
CA LEU A 522 7.57 76.02 14.96
C LEU A 522 7.10 75.91 16.42
N GLY A 523 7.28 74.75 17.07
CA GLY A 523 6.99 74.55 18.49
C GLY A 523 7.89 75.38 19.41
N GLN A 524 9.20 75.46 19.09
CA GLN A 524 10.18 76.23 19.82
C GLN A 524 9.90 77.79 19.71
N LYS A 525 9.50 78.25 18.52
CA LYS A 525 9.12 79.62 18.33
C LYS A 525 7.85 80.04 19.11
N ARG A 526 6.89 79.12 19.29
CA ARG A 526 5.68 79.41 20.10
C ARG A 526 5.93 79.34 21.59
N SER A 527 6.91 78.58 22.08
CA SER A 527 7.29 78.58 23.50
C SER A 527 8.20 79.74 23.89
N ALA A 528 8.88 80.44 22.94
CA ALA A 528 9.71 81.59 23.15
C ALA A 528 8.90 82.95 23.16
N VAL A 529 7.64 82.87 22.77
CA VAL A 529 6.72 84.02 22.71
C VAL A 529 5.69 84.05 23.89
N ARG A 530 5.76 83.06 24.76
CA ARG A 530 5.05 82.98 26.02
C ARG A 530 6.04 83.18 27.17
#